data_e4ddf0ae8184a0ae4ac8cd4aa394f830
#
_entry.id   e4ddf0ae8184a0ae4ac8cd4aa394f830
#
_cell.length_a   1.000
_cell.length_b   1.000
_cell.length_c   1.000
_cell.angle_alpha   90.00
_cell.angle_beta   90.00
_cell.angle_gamma   90.00
#
_symmetry.space_group_name_H-M   'P 1'
#
loop_
_entity.id
_entity.type
_entity.pdbx_description
1 polymer ?
#
loop_
_entity_poly.entity_id
_entity_poly.type
_entity_poly.pdbx_seq_one_letter_code
_entity_poly.pdbx_strand_id
1 'polypeptide(L)'
;LMPVEGYFANYEKMTAAQIQAGLQSMGLLDPLPVQIGRFWKDALHGDLGVSHIYKVNVPVTEILAQKLPISIQMGVLAMLLSLVLGIPLGLVMGRCKNRWPDKLGTALIVLIQAVPAAVYFLYIQMYGTSVLGVGLLFDAANWRYWVLPVCSMSLANLAFYAMWLRRYMVDESNK
;
A
#
# COMPACT_ATOMS: atom_id res chain seq x y z
N LEU A 1 -0.90 -21.67 2.99
CA LEU A 1 -0.23 -22.19 4.18
C LEU A 1 1.23 -21.76 4.10
N MET A 2 1.73 -21.14 5.17
CA MET A 2 3.11 -20.74 5.29
C MET A 2 3.99 -21.99 5.46
N PRO A 3 5.20 -22.07 4.89
CA PRO A 3 6.12 -23.17 5.19
C PRO A 3 6.42 -23.25 6.70
N VAL A 4 6.70 -24.43 7.21
CA VAL A 4 6.89 -24.66 8.66
C VAL A 4 7.99 -23.79 9.27
N GLU A 5 9.03 -23.52 8.49
CA GLU A 5 10.14 -22.60 8.85
C GLU A 5 9.65 -21.19 9.19
N GLY A 6 8.56 -20.75 8.56
CA GLY A 6 8.01 -19.41 8.75
C GLY A 6 7.31 -19.18 10.09
N TYR A 7 7.01 -20.24 10.84
CA TYR A 7 6.37 -20.11 12.15
C TYR A 7 7.34 -19.95 13.33
N PHE A 8 8.63 -20.23 13.12
CA PHE A 8 9.63 -20.23 14.18
C PHE A 8 10.81 -19.35 13.84
N ALA A 9 11.09 -18.34 14.64
CA ALA A 9 12.24 -17.44 14.45
C ALA A 9 13.61 -18.17 14.55
N ASN A 10 13.66 -19.30 15.24
CA ASN A 10 14.87 -20.11 15.47
C ASN A 10 14.75 -21.54 14.94
N TYR A 11 14.04 -21.71 13.83
CA TYR A 11 13.74 -23.05 13.25
C TYR A 11 14.99 -23.95 13.14
N GLU A 12 16.10 -23.42 12.64
CA GLU A 12 17.36 -24.16 12.44
C GLU A 12 17.97 -24.75 13.73
N LYS A 13 17.58 -24.22 14.90
CA LYS A 13 18.10 -24.64 16.21
C LYS A 13 17.13 -25.55 16.96
N MET A 14 15.96 -25.83 16.39
CA MET A 14 14.92 -26.61 17.02
C MET A 14 15.01 -28.10 16.63
N THR A 15 14.73 -28.98 17.59
CA THR A 15 14.57 -30.42 17.32
C THR A 15 13.19 -30.68 16.68
N ALA A 16 13.06 -31.79 15.95
CA ALA A 16 11.78 -32.19 15.35
C ALA A 16 10.66 -32.30 16.38
N ALA A 17 10.95 -32.77 17.58
CA ALA A 17 9.96 -32.84 18.67
C ALA A 17 9.51 -31.45 19.15
N GLN A 18 10.41 -30.48 19.23
CA GLN A 18 10.09 -29.10 19.59
C GLN A 18 9.23 -28.41 18.52
N ILE A 19 9.54 -28.62 17.24
CA ILE A 19 8.77 -28.12 16.12
C ILE A 19 7.35 -28.68 16.14
N GLN A 20 7.21 -30.01 16.33
CA GLN A 20 5.91 -30.65 16.38
C GLN A 20 5.08 -30.17 17.58
N ALA A 21 5.67 -30.06 18.75
CA ALA A 21 5.02 -29.51 19.95
C ALA A 21 4.57 -28.06 19.74
N GLY A 22 5.42 -27.24 19.09
CA GLY A 22 5.09 -25.87 18.75
C GLY A 22 3.92 -25.78 17.76
N LEU A 23 3.93 -26.55 16.69
CA LEU A 23 2.80 -26.61 15.74
C LEU A 23 1.50 -27.07 16.38
N GLN A 24 1.58 -28.04 17.30
CA GLN A 24 0.43 -28.51 18.05
C GLN A 24 -0.12 -27.45 19.00
N SER A 25 0.74 -26.73 19.71
CA SER A 25 0.32 -25.64 20.61
C SER A 25 -0.35 -24.48 19.88
N MET A 26 0.05 -24.23 18.63
CA MET A 26 -0.56 -23.22 17.73
C MET A 26 -1.83 -23.75 17.04
N GLY A 27 -2.19 -25.01 17.21
CA GLY A 27 -3.32 -25.65 16.53
C GLY A 27 -3.15 -25.82 15.03
N LEU A 28 -1.90 -25.77 14.53
CA LEU A 28 -1.59 -25.88 13.09
C LEU A 28 -1.66 -27.32 12.57
N LEU A 29 -1.72 -28.31 13.48
CA LEU A 29 -1.94 -29.71 13.13
C LEU A 29 -3.42 -30.09 13.02
N ASP A 30 -4.32 -29.19 13.40
CA ASP A 30 -5.76 -29.40 13.27
C ASP A 30 -6.19 -29.40 11.79
N PRO A 31 -7.33 -30.04 11.42
CA PRO A 31 -7.88 -29.93 10.08
C PRO A 31 -8.14 -28.48 9.68
N LEU A 32 -7.89 -28.11 8.40
CA LEU A 32 -8.04 -26.75 7.88
C LEU A 32 -9.37 -26.06 8.24
N PRO A 33 -10.54 -26.73 8.15
CA PRO A 33 -11.81 -26.09 8.53
C PRO A 33 -11.85 -25.64 10.00
N VAL A 34 -11.20 -26.41 10.88
CA VAL A 34 -11.12 -26.09 12.31
C VAL A 34 -10.20 -24.89 12.54
N GLN A 35 -9.05 -24.83 11.85
CA GLN A 35 -8.14 -23.69 11.92
C GLN A 35 -8.82 -22.40 11.44
N ILE A 36 -9.52 -22.47 10.30
CA ILE A 36 -10.28 -21.34 9.74
C ILE A 36 -11.37 -20.89 10.69
N GLY A 37 -12.16 -21.83 11.24
CA GLY A 37 -13.23 -21.53 12.20
C GLY A 37 -12.70 -20.85 13.46
N ARG A 38 -11.57 -21.31 14.00
CA ARG A 38 -10.91 -20.70 15.16
C ARG A 38 -10.44 -19.30 14.84
N PHE A 39 -9.73 -19.13 13.71
CA PHE A 39 -9.25 -17.81 13.28
C PHE A 39 -10.39 -16.78 13.16
N TRP A 40 -11.49 -17.13 12.51
CA TRP A 40 -12.62 -16.21 12.40
C TRP A 40 -13.29 -15.91 13.73
N LYS A 41 -13.41 -16.92 14.60
CA LYS A 41 -13.94 -16.73 15.95
C LYS A 41 -13.07 -15.72 16.72
N ASP A 42 -11.75 -15.91 16.75
CA ASP A 42 -10.82 -15.05 17.48
C ASP A 42 -10.77 -13.64 16.87
N ALA A 43 -10.72 -13.55 15.53
CA ALA A 43 -10.74 -12.27 14.80
C ALA A 43 -12.02 -11.44 15.07
N LEU A 44 -13.19 -12.07 15.16
CA LEU A 44 -14.45 -11.39 15.52
C LEU A 44 -14.45 -10.86 16.95
N HIS A 45 -13.64 -11.42 17.85
CA HIS A 45 -13.44 -10.92 19.21
C HIS A 45 -12.26 -9.92 19.31
N GLY A 46 -11.65 -9.55 18.18
CA GLY A 46 -10.53 -8.61 18.11
C GLY A 46 -9.18 -9.23 18.44
N ASP A 47 -9.10 -10.57 18.56
CA ASP A 47 -7.85 -11.29 18.74
C ASP A 47 -7.33 -11.78 17.37
N LEU A 48 -6.23 -11.19 16.91
CA LEU A 48 -5.52 -11.58 15.68
C LEU A 48 -4.30 -12.48 15.98
N GLY A 49 -4.17 -12.94 17.22
CA GLY A 49 -3.03 -13.71 17.69
C GLY A 49 -1.79 -12.86 17.93
N VAL A 50 -0.65 -13.54 18.06
CA VAL A 50 0.64 -12.93 18.30
C VAL A 50 1.59 -13.09 17.11
N SER A 51 2.49 -12.15 16.94
CA SER A 51 3.54 -12.22 15.90
C SER A 51 4.63 -13.23 16.32
N HIS A 52 4.97 -14.13 15.41
CA HIS A 52 6.00 -15.17 15.65
C HIS A 52 7.38 -14.78 15.13
N ILE A 53 7.46 -13.80 14.18
CA ILE A 53 8.72 -13.47 13.50
C ILE A 53 9.09 -11.99 13.70
N TYR A 54 8.20 -11.05 13.36
CA TYR A 54 8.54 -9.62 13.33
C TYR A 54 8.82 -9.04 14.72
N LYS A 55 7.91 -9.25 15.66
CA LYS A 55 8.04 -8.91 17.08
C LYS A 55 7.50 -10.10 17.85
N VAL A 56 8.38 -11.00 18.23
CA VAL A 56 7.99 -12.29 18.84
C VAL A 56 7.13 -12.05 20.09
N ASN A 57 5.99 -12.75 20.17
CA ASN A 57 5.01 -12.71 21.26
C ASN A 57 4.31 -11.35 21.48
N VAL A 58 4.42 -10.40 20.52
CA VAL A 58 3.64 -9.16 20.57
C VAL A 58 2.31 -9.38 19.86
N PRO A 59 1.15 -8.97 20.43
CA PRO A 59 -0.15 -9.05 19.80
C PRO A 59 -0.15 -8.35 18.42
N VAL A 60 -0.72 -8.99 17.41
CA VAL A 60 -0.81 -8.43 16.05
C VAL A 60 -1.63 -7.14 16.06
N THR A 61 -2.66 -7.05 16.90
CA THR A 61 -3.48 -5.85 17.10
C THR A 61 -2.66 -4.64 17.57
N GLU A 62 -1.68 -4.83 18.45
CA GLU A 62 -0.79 -3.76 18.88
C GLU A 62 0.13 -3.30 17.74
N ILE A 63 0.68 -4.23 16.97
CA ILE A 63 1.50 -3.91 15.79
C ILE A 63 0.69 -3.10 14.77
N LEU A 64 -0.55 -3.52 14.52
CA LEU A 64 -1.45 -2.82 13.61
C LEU A 64 -1.82 -1.43 14.14
N ALA A 65 -2.14 -1.30 15.42
CA ALA A 65 -2.46 -0.01 16.03
C ALA A 65 -1.32 1.01 15.91
N GLN A 66 -0.07 0.55 15.90
CA GLN A 66 1.09 1.42 15.69
C GLN A 66 1.29 1.82 14.21
N LYS A 67 0.94 0.95 13.25
CA LYS A 67 1.25 1.16 11.83
C LYS A 67 0.07 1.69 11.01
N LEU A 68 -1.16 1.25 11.31
CA LEU A 68 -2.36 1.64 10.58
C LEU A 68 -2.60 3.16 10.55
N PRO A 69 -2.47 3.93 11.65
CA PRO A 69 -2.72 5.37 11.60
C PRO A 69 -1.86 6.08 10.58
N ILE A 70 -0.56 5.74 10.52
CA ILE A 70 0.38 6.33 9.56
C ILE A 70 -0.01 5.95 8.11
N SER A 71 -0.31 4.68 7.88
CA SER A 71 -0.71 4.19 6.55
C SER A 71 -2.03 4.81 6.08
N ILE A 72 -3.02 4.96 6.96
CA ILE A 72 -4.30 5.60 6.65
C ILE A 72 -4.07 7.07 6.31
N GLN A 73 -3.30 7.80 7.12
CA GLN A 73 -2.99 9.21 6.86
C GLN A 73 -2.29 9.39 5.51
N MET A 74 -1.28 8.58 5.21
CA MET A 74 -0.61 8.61 3.90
C MET A 74 -1.58 8.33 2.75
N GLY A 75 -2.41 7.30 2.89
CA GLY A 75 -3.40 6.94 1.87
C GLY A 75 -4.42 8.05 1.62
N VAL A 76 -4.95 8.65 2.70
CA VAL A 76 -5.89 9.78 2.60
C VAL A 76 -5.24 11.00 1.95
N LEU A 77 -4.03 11.37 2.37
CA LEU A 77 -3.31 12.49 1.77
C LEU A 77 -2.99 12.25 0.28
N ALA A 78 -2.56 11.05 -0.08
CA ALA A 78 -2.31 10.69 -1.47
C ALA A 78 -3.60 10.70 -2.31
N MET A 79 -4.70 10.22 -1.76
CA MET A 79 -6.00 10.28 -2.41
C MET A 79 -6.46 11.72 -2.63
N LEU A 80 -6.40 12.57 -1.62
CA LEU A 80 -6.77 13.98 -1.72
C LEU A 80 -5.91 14.71 -2.76
N LEU A 81 -4.60 14.49 -2.74
CA LEU A 81 -3.69 15.08 -3.72
C LEU A 81 -4.02 14.61 -5.14
N SER A 82 -4.30 13.33 -5.32
CA SER A 82 -4.67 12.79 -6.64
C SER A 82 -6.00 13.34 -7.15
N LEU A 83 -6.98 13.59 -6.29
CA LEU A 83 -8.25 14.23 -6.67
C LEU A 83 -8.05 15.70 -7.04
N VAL A 84 -7.32 16.45 -6.20
CA VAL A 84 -7.04 17.88 -6.41
C VAL A 84 -6.31 18.14 -7.72
N LEU A 85 -5.42 17.25 -8.13
CA LEU A 85 -4.67 17.39 -9.39
C LEU A 85 -5.32 16.65 -10.56
N GLY A 86 -5.87 15.46 -10.33
CA GLY A 86 -6.43 14.60 -11.37
C GLY A 86 -7.75 15.13 -11.93
N ILE A 87 -8.64 15.66 -11.08
CA ILE A 87 -9.92 16.23 -11.55
C ILE A 87 -9.69 17.42 -12.47
N PRO A 88 -8.94 18.48 -12.09
CA PRO A 88 -8.68 19.60 -12.99
C PRO A 88 -7.98 19.18 -14.29
N LEU A 89 -7.00 18.27 -14.20
CA LEU A 89 -6.34 17.74 -15.38
C LEU A 89 -7.32 17.06 -16.32
N GLY A 90 -8.18 16.18 -15.82
CA GLY A 90 -9.19 15.48 -16.61
C GLY A 90 -10.22 16.43 -17.25
N LEU A 91 -10.64 17.48 -16.51
CA LEU A 91 -11.53 18.52 -17.02
C LEU A 91 -10.89 19.31 -18.17
N VAL A 92 -9.63 19.74 -18.02
CA VAL A 92 -8.90 20.45 -19.07
C VAL A 92 -8.74 19.57 -20.30
N MET A 93 -8.36 18.32 -20.12
CA MET A 93 -8.24 17.36 -21.24
C MET A 93 -9.56 17.12 -21.95
N GLY A 94 -10.65 16.93 -21.21
CA GLY A 94 -12.00 16.72 -21.78
C GLY A 94 -12.49 17.93 -22.56
N ARG A 95 -12.33 19.16 -22.02
CA ARG A 95 -12.71 20.41 -22.68
C ARG A 95 -11.87 20.71 -23.93
N CYS A 96 -10.60 20.36 -23.88
CA CYS A 96 -9.64 20.61 -24.96
C CYS A 96 -9.43 19.37 -25.84
N LYS A 97 -10.45 18.52 -26.02
CA LYS A 97 -10.40 17.28 -26.81
C LYS A 97 -9.62 17.48 -28.12
N ASN A 98 -8.66 16.60 -28.37
CA ASN A 98 -7.77 16.58 -29.55
C ASN A 98 -6.83 17.80 -29.70
N ARG A 99 -6.87 18.78 -28.80
CA ARG A 99 -5.95 19.90 -28.77
C ARG A 99 -4.68 19.57 -27.98
N TRP A 100 -3.72 20.48 -27.98
CA TRP A 100 -2.43 20.27 -27.33
C TRP A 100 -2.51 19.94 -25.82
N PRO A 101 -3.43 20.54 -24.98
CA PRO A 101 -3.51 20.18 -23.57
C PRO A 101 -3.97 18.73 -23.38
N ASP A 102 -4.91 18.25 -24.21
CA ASP A 102 -5.36 16.87 -24.20
C ASP A 102 -4.25 15.89 -24.60
N LYS A 103 -3.48 16.23 -25.63
CA LYS A 103 -2.35 15.39 -26.10
C LYS A 103 -1.26 15.29 -25.05
N LEU A 104 -0.89 16.42 -24.40
CA LEU A 104 0.12 16.45 -23.34
C LEU A 104 -0.36 15.68 -22.10
N GLY A 105 -1.60 15.92 -21.66
CA GLY A 105 -2.19 15.18 -20.54
C GLY A 105 -2.23 13.67 -20.80
N THR A 106 -2.65 13.26 -22.00
CA THR A 106 -2.66 11.86 -22.40
C THR A 106 -1.25 11.27 -22.41
N ALA A 107 -0.26 11.97 -22.96
CA ALA A 107 1.13 11.52 -22.96
C ALA A 107 1.67 11.34 -21.53
N LEU A 108 1.39 12.28 -20.63
CA LEU A 108 1.77 12.19 -19.23
C LEU A 108 1.13 10.96 -18.55
N ILE A 109 -0.17 10.77 -18.75
CA ILE A 109 -0.90 9.63 -18.17
C ILE A 109 -0.35 8.30 -18.70
N VAL A 110 -0.13 8.20 -20.01
CA VAL A 110 0.46 7.00 -20.64
C VAL A 110 1.84 6.73 -20.07
N LEU A 111 2.68 7.75 -19.87
CA LEU A 111 4.00 7.60 -19.28
C LEU A 111 3.91 7.05 -17.84
N ILE A 112 3.02 7.61 -17.01
CA ILE A 112 2.83 7.14 -15.62
C ILE A 112 2.33 5.70 -15.60
N GLN A 113 1.42 5.32 -16.51
CA GLN A 113 0.84 3.98 -16.55
C GLN A 113 1.76 2.94 -17.21
N ALA A 114 2.63 3.35 -18.13
CA ALA A 114 3.58 2.47 -18.80
C ALA A 114 4.75 2.04 -17.89
N VAL A 115 5.11 2.89 -16.92
CA VAL A 115 6.20 2.61 -15.97
C VAL A 115 5.64 1.89 -14.74
N PRO A 116 6.20 0.74 -14.33
CA PRO A 116 5.79 0.09 -13.09
C PRO A 116 5.91 1.03 -11.89
N ALA A 117 4.88 1.06 -11.03
CA ALA A 117 4.82 1.98 -9.88
C ALA A 117 6.08 1.92 -8.98
N ALA A 118 6.60 0.72 -8.75
CA ALA A 118 7.81 0.52 -7.96
C ALA A 118 9.03 1.29 -8.51
N VAL A 119 9.11 1.43 -9.84
CA VAL A 119 10.25 2.11 -10.50
C VAL A 119 10.20 3.60 -10.21
N TYR A 120 9.10 4.29 -10.53
CA TYR A 120 9.04 5.73 -10.25
C TYR A 120 8.99 6.05 -8.74
N PHE A 121 8.45 5.15 -7.89
CA PHE A 121 8.55 5.27 -6.44
C PHE A 121 10.02 5.30 -5.99
N LEU A 122 10.81 4.35 -6.48
CA LEU A 122 12.24 4.28 -6.17
C LEU A 122 12.98 5.56 -6.59
N TYR A 123 12.73 6.02 -7.83
CA TYR A 123 13.36 7.25 -8.34
C TYR A 123 12.95 8.49 -7.55
N ILE A 124 11.66 8.66 -7.26
CA ILE A 124 11.16 9.79 -6.46
C ILE A 124 11.80 9.77 -5.06
N GLN A 125 11.89 8.61 -4.42
CA GLN A 125 12.53 8.50 -3.10
C GLN A 125 14.03 8.79 -3.19
N MET A 126 14.75 8.21 -4.14
CA MET A 126 16.21 8.34 -4.25
C MET A 126 16.64 9.78 -4.55
N TYR A 127 16.00 10.42 -5.52
CA TYR A 127 16.36 11.80 -5.89
C TYR A 127 15.67 12.84 -5.01
N GLY A 128 14.42 12.58 -4.63
CA GLY A 128 13.62 13.52 -3.82
C GLY A 128 14.18 13.69 -2.41
N THR A 129 14.77 12.67 -1.80
CA THR A 129 15.42 12.77 -0.47
C THR A 129 16.57 13.76 -0.50
N SER A 130 17.37 13.75 -1.56
CA SER A 130 18.46 14.72 -1.75
C SER A 130 17.94 16.15 -1.91
N VAL A 131 16.85 16.34 -2.69
CA VAL A 131 16.24 17.68 -2.93
C VAL A 131 15.60 18.24 -1.66
N LEU A 132 14.90 17.40 -0.89
CA LEU A 132 14.22 17.83 0.34
C LEU A 132 15.14 17.88 1.57
N GLY A 133 16.37 17.36 1.45
CA GLY A 133 17.30 17.27 2.57
C GLY A 133 16.81 16.33 3.69
N VAL A 134 16.13 15.23 3.33
CA VAL A 134 15.60 14.22 4.26
C VAL A 134 16.33 12.89 4.09
N GLY A 135 16.35 12.07 5.14
CA GLY A 135 16.91 10.73 5.06
C GLY A 135 15.98 9.74 4.36
N LEU A 136 16.50 8.55 4.03
CA LEU A 136 15.71 7.45 3.45
C LEU A 136 14.77 6.79 4.46
N LEU A 137 15.10 6.85 5.75
CA LEU A 137 14.26 6.30 6.80
C LEU A 137 13.12 7.27 7.11
N PHE A 138 11.89 6.75 7.08
CA PHE A 138 10.70 7.54 7.32
C PHE A 138 10.61 7.99 8.79
N ASP A 139 10.39 9.30 9.00
CA ASP A 139 10.12 9.90 10.31
C ASP A 139 8.73 10.55 10.30
N ALA A 140 7.81 9.97 11.06
CA ALA A 140 6.43 10.44 11.14
C ALA A 140 6.28 11.81 11.81
N ALA A 141 7.25 12.23 12.64
CA ALA A 141 7.21 13.51 13.35
C ALA A 141 7.53 14.70 12.45
N ASN A 142 8.22 14.48 11.34
CA ASN A 142 8.63 15.52 10.43
C ASN A 142 7.83 15.46 9.12
N TRP A 143 7.03 16.49 8.84
CA TRP A 143 6.16 16.57 7.66
C TRP A 143 6.90 16.43 6.32
N ARG A 144 8.19 16.78 6.24
CA ARG A 144 9.00 16.65 5.00
C ARG A 144 9.10 15.21 4.53
N TYR A 145 9.12 14.24 5.47
CA TYR A 145 9.18 12.81 5.13
C TYR A 145 7.87 12.27 4.54
N TRP A 146 6.76 13.00 4.70
CA TRP A 146 5.47 12.63 4.14
C TRP A 146 5.35 12.99 2.66
N VAL A 147 6.06 14.04 2.20
CA VAL A 147 5.91 14.59 0.85
C VAL A 147 6.19 13.56 -0.23
N LEU A 148 7.35 12.90 -0.18
CA LEU A 148 7.76 11.96 -1.22
C LEU A 148 6.85 10.72 -1.32
N PRO A 149 6.53 10.01 -0.22
CA PRO A 149 5.59 8.91 -0.28
C PRO A 149 4.21 9.32 -0.78
N VAL A 150 3.67 10.43 -0.28
CA VAL A 150 2.35 10.95 -0.70
C VAL A 150 2.34 11.30 -2.19
N CYS A 151 3.36 12.01 -2.69
CA CYS A 151 3.49 12.31 -4.11
C CYS A 151 3.59 11.04 -4.95
N SER A 152 4.43 10.09 -4.54
CA SER A 152 4.60 8.83 -5.25
C SER A 152 3.30 8.03 -5.35
N MET A 153 2.58 7.90 -4.23
CA MET A 153 1.31 7.17 -4.18
C MET A 153 0.19 7.88 -4.94
N SER A 154 0.23 9.20 -5.05
CA SER A 154 -0.81 9.97 -5.74
C SER A 154 -0.75 9.85 -7.26
N LEU A 155 0.42 9.60 -7.86
CA LEU A 155 0.62 9.64 -9.32
C LEU A 155 -0.27 8.65 -10.09
N ALA A 156 -0.33 7.39 -9.66
CA ALA A 156 -1.14 6.36 -10.31
C ALA A 156 -2.64 6.70 -10.26
N ASN A 157 -3.11 7.14 -9.09
CA ASN A 157 -4.49 7.52 -8.89
C ASN A 157 -4.85 8.81 -9.65
N LEU A 158 -3.96 9.79 -9.70
CA LEU A 158 -4.09 11.00 -10.50
C LEU A 158 -4.30 10.66 -11.98
N ALA A 159 -3.44 9.82 -12.53
CA ALA A 159 -3.53 9.37 -13.92
C ALA A 159 -4.88 8.66 -14.19
N PHE A 160 -5.31 7.80 -13.25
CA PHE A 160 -6.58 7.10 -13.34
C PHE A 160 -7.77 8.05 -13.34
N TYR A 161 -7.87 8.97 -12.36
CA TYR A 161 -8.99 9.90 -12.26
C TYR A 161 -9.05 10.86 -13.45
N ALA A 162 -7.90 11.39 -13.88
CA ALA A 162 -7.85 12.30 -15.03
C ALA A 162 -8.32 11.61 -16.32
N MET A 163 -7.89 10.37 -16.56
CA MET A 163 -8.30 9.62 -17.75
C MET A 163 -9.78 9.24 -17.72
N TRP A 164 -10.31 8.81 -16.57
CA TRP A 164 -11.71 8.48 -16.40
C TRP A 164 -12.60 9.69 -16.64
N LEU A 165 -12.28 10.82 -16.03
CA LEU A 165 -13.05 12.05 -16.17
C LEU A 165 -13.01 12.58 -17.60
N ARG A 166 -11.83 12.54 -18.25
CA ARG A 166 -11.71 12.88 -19.67
C ARG A 166 -12.62 12.02 -20.55
N ARG A 167 -12.59 10.70 -20.37
CA ARG A 167 -13.44 9.77 -21.14
C ARG A 167 -14.91 10.11 -20.95
N TYR A 168 -15.35 10.23 -19.71
CA TYR A 168 -16.72 10.56 -19.38
C TYR A 168 -17.21 11.86 -20.03
N MET A 169 -16.42 12.93 -19.95
CA MET A 169 -16.74 14.22 -20.57
C MET A 169 -16.81 14.12 -22.10
N VAL A 170 -15.91 13.39 -22.73
CA VAL A 170 -15.91 13.21 -24.18
C VAL A 170 -17.12 12.41 -24.63
N ASP A 171 -17.47 11.35 -23.90
CA ASP A 171 -18.63 10.52 -24.22
C ASP A 171 -19.95 11.30 -24.07
N GLU A 172 -20.07 12.09 -23.01
CA GLU A 172 -21.25 12.90 -22.77
C GLU A 172 -21.40 14.05 -23.79
N SER A 173 -20.28 14.64 -24.23
CA SER A 173 -20.32 15.72 -25.24
C SER A 173 -20.65 15.23 -26.67
N ASN A 174 -20.66 13.91 -26.90
CA ASN A 174 -21.01 13.31 -28.17
C ASN A 174 -22.50 12.85 -28.25
N LYS A 175 -23.25 12.98 -27.16
CA LYS A 175 -24.71 12.76 -27.12
C LYS A 175 -25.47 13.99 -27.54
#